data_309632e7d6048e731656c3f7c0ea9fc4
#
_entry.id   309632e7d6048e731656c3f7c0ea9fc4
#
_cell.length_a   1.000
_cell.length_b   1.000
_cell.length_c   1.000
_cell.angle_alpha   90.00
_cell.angle_beta   90.00
_cell.angle_gamma   90.00
#
_symmetry.space_group_name_H-M   'P 1'
#
loop_
_entity.id
_entity.type
_entity.pdbx_description
1 polymer ?
#
loop_
_entity_poly.entity_id
_entity_poly.type
_entity_poly.pdbx_seq_one_letter_code
_entity_poly.pdbx_strand_id
1 'polypeptide(L)'
;MQQYFFSLQNILSEINDGIDKTNVKPGIIGEVGCSWPLAEVEKRSLRASAIAQVQTQTPVMIHPGRHPKAPFEIMRVFQEAGGDAKCTVMAHLDRTFLEKEDLLEFSKLGTYLE
;
A
#
# COMPACT_ATOMS: atom_id res chain seq x y z
N MET A 1 5.97 20.71 4.60
CA MET A 1 5.98 19.58 3.67
C MET A 1 4.55 19.22 3.32
N GLN A 2 4.24 19.16 2.07
CA GLN A 2 2.90 18.81 1.63
C GLN A 2 2.67 17.32 1.78
N GLN A 3 1.62 16.93 2.49
CA GLN A 3 1.23 15.54 2.59
C GLN A 3 0.48 15.12 1.32
N TYR A 4 0.88 13.99 0.79
CA TYR A 4 0.23 13.43 -0.38
C TYR A 4 -0.78 12.39 0.04
N PHE A 5 -2.05 12.64 -0.27
CA PHE A 5 -3.13 11.72 0.07
C PHE A 5 -3.63 11.02 -1.18
N PHE A 6 -3.71 9.70 -1.09
CA PHE A 6 -4.26 8.88 -2.15
C PHE A 6 -5.78 8.83 -1.99
N SER A 7 -6.50 9.62 -2.79
CA SER A 7 -7.95 9.49 -2.86
C SER A 7 -8.30 8.50 -3.98
N LEU A 8 -9.37 7.75 -3.78
CA LEU A 8 -9.81 6.76 -4.77
C LEU A 8 -10.03 7.40 -6.15
N GLN A 9 -10.71 8.55 -6.18
CA GLN A 9 -11.02 9.22 -7.44
C GLN A 9 -9.75 9.65 -8.19
N ASN A 10 -8.77 10.19 -7.48
CA ASN A 10 -7.51 10.61 -8.10
C ASN A 10 -6.72 9.42 -8.61
N ILE A 11 -6.67 8.34 -7.85
CA ILE A 11 -5.98 7.12 -8.26
C ILE A 11 -6.60 6.55 -9.53
N LEU A 12 -7.92 6.42 -9.57
CA LEU A 12 -8.63 5.89 -10.73
C LEU A 12 -8.47 6.77 -11.96
N SER A 13 -8.52 8.09 -11.78
CA SER A 13 -8.32 9.04 -12.86
C SER A 13 -6.93 8.90 -13.48
N GLU A 14 -5.89 8.83 -12.66
CA GLU A 14 -4.52 8.71 -13.16
C GLU A 14 -4.29 7.38 -13.88
N ILE A 15 -4.84 6.28 -13.35
CA ILE A 15 -4.65 4.96 -13.96
C ILE A 15 -5.41 4.86 -15.29
N ASN A 16 -6.64 5.35 -15.34
CA ASN A 16 -7.49 5.20 -16.51
C ASN A 16 -7.20 6.24 -17.59
N ASP A 17 -6.90 7.50 -17.19
CA ASP A 17 -6.83 8.63 -18.11
C ASP A 17 -5.41 9.19 -18.29
N GLY A 18 -4.47 8.80 -17.42
CA GLY A 18 -3.11 9.31 -17.43
C GLY A 18 -2.90 10.43 -16.41
N ILE A 19 -1.62 10.70 -16.12
CA ILE A 19 -1.22 11.68 -15.12
C ILE A 19 -1.19 13.07 -15.77
N ASP A 20 -1.81 14.06 -15.11
CA ASP A 20 -1.76 15.47 -15.49
C ASP A 20 -2.06 15.72 -16.98
N LYS A 21 -3.14 15.13 -17.49
CA LYS A 21 -3.58 15.28 -18.89
C LYS A 21 -2.58 14.74 -19.90
N THR A 22 -1.61 13.95 -19.48
CA THR A 22 -0.73 13.22 -20.39
C THR A 22 -1.34 11.84 -20.65
N ASN A 23 -0.83 11.12 -21.62
CA ASN A 23 -1.26 9.73 -21.85
C ASN A 23 -0.41 8.73 -21.05
N VAL A 24 0.42 9.24 -20.14
CA VAL A 24 1.28 8.39 -19.31
C VAL A 24 0.48 7.87 -18.12
N LYS A 25 0.31 6.56 -18.04
CA LYS A 25 -0.42 5.90 -16.98
C LYS A 25 0.54 5.24 -16.00
N PRO A 26 0.29 5.36 -14.67
CA PRO A 26 1.13 4.66 -13.71
C PRO A 26 0.96 3.14 -13.81
N GLY A 27 2.06 2.41 -13.65
CA GLY A 27 2.06 0.96 -13.62
C GLY A 27 1.91 0.37 -12.22
N ILE A 28 1.95 1.21 -11.20
CA ILE A 28 1.85 0.82 -9.80
C ILE A 28 1.22 1.95 -9.00
N ILE A 29 0.43 1.58 -7.99
CA ILE A 29 -0.13 2.53 -7.02
C ILE A 29 0.85 2.64 -5.86
N GLY A 30 1.33 3.81 -5.60
CA GLY A 30 2.23 4.03 -4.48
C GLY A 30 3.43 4.89 -4.87
N GLU A 31 4.30 5.02 -3.95
CA GLU A 31 4.38 4.32 -2.64
C GLU A 31 3.37 4.91 -1.66
N VAL A 32 2.47 4.07 -1.08
CA VAL A 32 1.50 4.51 -0.08
C VAL A 32 2.22 4.58 1.27
N GLY A 33 2.43 5.80 1.76
CA GLY A 33 3.17 6.02 3.00
C GLY A 33 2.32 5.82 4.24
N CYS A 34 2.86 5.07 5.19
CA CYS A 34 2.20 4.82 6.46
C CYS A 34 3.17 5.07 7.61
N SER A 35 2.67 5.69 8.66
CA SER A 35 3.41 5.84 9.91
C SER A 35 2.97 4.76 10.91
N TRP A 36 3.57 4.78 12.10
CA TRP A 36 3.15 3.90 13.18
C TRP A 36 2.97 4.74 14.45
N PRO A 37 1.80 4.63 15.14
CA PRO A 37 0.59 3.93 14.68
C PRO A 37 -0.04 4.57 13.45
N LEU A 38 -0.91 3.84 12.76
CA LEU A 38 -1.58 4.34 11.56
C LEU A 38 -2.51 5.51 11.89
N ALA A 39 -2.37 6.60 11.14
CA ALA A 39 -3.30 7.72 11.22
C ALA A 39 -4.58 7.41 10.42
N GLU A 40 -5.68 8.07 10.78
CA GLU A 40 -6.96 7.87 10.08
C GLU A 40 -6.87 8.21 8.60
N VAL A 41 -6.13 9.25 8.25
CA VAL A 41 -5.88 9.65 6.87
C VAL A 41 -5.16 8.53 6.10
N GLU A 42 -4.20 7.90 6.75
CA GLU A 42 -3.44 6.79 6.14
C GLU A 42 -4.31 5.55 5.94
N LYS A 43 -5.20 5.26 6.89
CA LYS A 43 -6.16 4.17 6.72
C LYS A 43 -7.08 4.42 5.54
N ARG A 44 -7.52 5.67 5.34
CA ARG A 44 -8.34 6.03 4.18
C ARG A 44 -7.58 5.85 2.88
N SER A 45 -6.30 6.25 2.86
CA SER A 45 -5.44 6.04 1.68
C SER A 45 -5.25 4.55 1.38
N LEU A 46 -5.07 3.73 2.41
CA LEU A 46 -4.96 2.28 2.25
C LEU A 46 -6.24 1.68 1.67
N ARG A 47 -7.39 2.08 2.19
CA ARG A 47 -8.67 1.57 1.69
C ARG A 47 -8.91 1.98 0.25
N ALA A 48 -8.62 3.24 -0.09
CA ALA A 48 -8.74 3.73 -1.46
C ALA A 48 -7.81 2.97 -2.41
N SER A 49 -6.58 2.71 -1.98
CA SER A 49 -5.60 1.96 -2.77
C SER A 49 -6.04 0.51 -2.98
N ALA A 50 -6.64 -0.11 -1.96
CA ALA A 50 -7.16 -1.47 -2.07
C ALA A 50 -8.30 -1.56 -3.10
N ILE A 51 -9.23 -0.62 -3.04
CA ILE A 51 -10.35 -0.57 -3.98
C ILE A 51 -9.84 -0.35 -5.40
N ALA A 52 -8.92 0.60 -5.59
CA ALA A 52 -8.34 0.90 -6.90
C ALA A 52 -7.57 -0.30 -7.45
N GLN A 53 -6.80 -1.00 -6.60
CA GLN A 53 -6.07 -2.21 -6.99
C GLN A 53 -6.99 -3.25 -7.62
N VAL A 54 -8.10 -3.53 -6.95
CA VAL A 54 -9.04 -4.55 -7.41
C VAL A 54 -9.75 -4.12 -8.69
N GLN A 55 -10.18 -2.85 -8.75
CA GLN A 55 -10.90 -2.34 -9.94
C GLN A 55 -10.02 -2.26 -11.18
N THR A 56 -8.76 -1.88 -11.02
CA THR A 56 -7.85 -1.63 -12.17
C THR A 56 -6.83 -2.73 -12.38
N GLN A 57 -6.74 -3.69 -11.45
CA GLN A 57 -5.73 -4.75 -11.45
C GLN A 57 -4.30 -4.18 -11.48
N THR A 58 -4.10 -3.04 -10.82
CA THR A 58 -2.81 -2.38 -10.71
C THR A 58 -2.18 -2.71 -9.36
N PRO A 59 -0.92 -3.16 -9.31
CA PRO A 59 -0.29 -3.51 -8.03
C PRO A 59 -0.10 -2.29 -7.14
N VAL A 60 -0.04 -2.53 -5.83
CA VAL A 60 0.15 -1.48 -4.81
C VAL A 60 1.47 -1.72 -4.08
N MET A 61 2.24 -0.66 -3.90
CA MET A 61 3.45 -0.67 -3.06
C MET A 61 3.20 0.18 -1.82
N ILE A 62 3.52 -0.36 -0.67
CA ILE A 62 3.26 0.26 0.62
C ILE A 62 4.57 0.47 1.39
N HIS A 63 4.72 1.66 1.97
CA HIS A 63 5.85 2.03 2.81
C HIS A 63 5.40 2.00 4.28
N PRO A 64 5.84 1.03 5.08
CA PRO A 64 5.40 0.89 6.46
C PRO A 64 6.17 1.81 7.41
N GLY A 65 5.56 2.14 8.53
CA GLY A 65 6.25 2.75 9.66
C GLY A 65 7.25 1.77 10.27
N ARG A 66 8.22 2.30 11.02
CA ARG A 66 9.31 1.49 11.60
C ARG A 66 8.90 0.82 12.91
N HIS A 67 8.06 -0.19 12.78
CA HIS A 67 7.64 -0.99 13.93
C HIS A 67 7.29 -2.40 13.43
N PRO A 68 7.68 -3.46 14.15
CA PRO A 68 7.42 -4.84 13.67
C PRO A 68 5.94 -5.15 13.49
N LYS A 69 5.04 -4.46 14.19
CA LYS A 69 3.61 -4.64 14.01
C LYS A 69 3.03 -3.86 12.84
N ALA A 70 3.77 -2.87 12.31
CA ALA A 70 3.25 -1.97 11.30
C ALA A 70 2.80 -2.68 10.02
N PRO A 71 3.62 -3.56 9.39
CA PRO A 71 3.19 -4.25 8.17
C PRO A 71 1.94 -5.10 8.38
N PHE A 72 1.81 -5.75 9.53
CA PHE A 72 0.64 -6.57 9.84
C PHE A 72 -0.63 -5.74 9.95
N GLU A 73 -0.56 -4.61 10.66
CA GLU A 73 -1.71 -3.71 10.81
C GLU A 73 -2.12 -3.08 9.49
N ILE A 74 -1.14 -2.69 8.68
CA ILE A 74 -1.38 -2.17 7.34
C ILE A 74 -2.15 -3.20 6.51
N MET A 75 -1.69 -4.45 6.48
CA MET A 75 -2.34 -5.49 5.69
C MET A 75 -3.71 -5.84 6.24
N ARG A 76 -3.92 -5.75 7.54
CA ARG A 76 -5.25 -5.93 8.12
C ARG A 76 -6.24 -4.91 7.54
N VAL A 77 -5.88 -3.62 7.56
CA VAL A 77 -6.74 -2.56 7.02
C VAL A 77 -6.95 -2.74 5.51
N PHE A 78 -5.86 -3.03 4.79
CA PHE A 78 -5.86 -3.19 3.34
C PHE A 78 -6.73 -4.35 2.89
N GLN A 79 -6.59 -5.51 3.53
CA GLN A 79 -7.37 -6.70 3.18
C GLN A 79 -8.83 -6.58 3.62
N GLU A 80 -9.11 -5.91 4.73
CA GLU A 80 -10.51 -5.64 5.12
C GLU A 80 -11.25 -4.79 4.08
N ALA A 81 -10.53 -3.95 3.35
CA ALA A 81 -11.09 -3.16 2.26
C ALA A 81 -11.14 -3.92 0.92
N GLY A 82 -10.77 -5.18 0.91
CA GLY A 82 -10.80 -6.03 -0.27
C GLY A 82 -9.48 -6.12 -1.02
N GLY A 83 -8.40 -5.55 -0.50
CA GLY A 83 -7.10 -5.59 -1.16
C GLY A 83 -6.55 -7.00 -1.28
N ASP A 84 -5.79 -7.23 -2.35
CA ASP A 84 -5.19 -8.51 -2.66
C ASP A 84 -3.70 -8.49 -2.31
N ALA A 85 -3.33 -9.29 -1.30
CA ALA A 85 -1.94 -9.39 -0.85
C ALA A 85 -1.00 -9.84 -1.97
N LYS A 86 -1.47 -10.70 -2.87
CA LYS A 86 -0.64 -11.24 -3.98
C LYS A 86 -0.24 -10.17 -4.99
N CYS A 87 -0.94 -9.05 -5.03
CA CYS A 87 -0.65 -7.93 -5.92
C CYS A 87 -0.11 -6.72 -5.13
N THR A 88 0.47 -6.96 -3.98
CA THR A 88 0.95 -5.92 -3.07
C THR A 88 2.42 -6.15 -2.73
N VAL A 89 3.20 -5.06 -2.73
CA VAL A 89 4.60 -5.05 -2.28
C VAL A 89 4.68 -4.31 -0.97
N MET A 90 5.23 -4.95 0.06
CA MET A 90 5.55 -4.27 1.30
C MET A 90 7.03 -3.93 1.29
N ALA A 91 7.33 -2.63 1.27
CA ALA A 91 8.70 -2.13 1.12
C ALA A 91 9.43 -2.03 2.47
N HIS A 92 10.75 -1.97 2.39
CA HIS A 92 11.64 -1.65 3.52
C HIS A 92 11.54 -2.61 4.71
N LEU A 93 11.32 -3.88 4.47
CA LEU A 93 11.17 -4.86 5.55
C LEU A 93 12.48 -5.16 6.28
N ASP A 94 13.63 -4.94 5.64
CA ASP A 94 14.94 -5.09 6.24
C ASP A 94 15.15 -4.18 7.46
N ARG A 95 14.54 -3.01 7.47
CA ARG A 95 14.61 -2.07 8.59
C ARG A 95 13.43 -2.16 9.54
N THR A 96 12.36 -2.88 9.13
CA THR A 96 11.11 -2.99 9.91
C THR A 96 11.09 -4.24 10.74
N PHE A 97 11.51 -5.36 10.18
CA PHE A 97 11.61 -6.64 10.86
C PHE A 97 13.07 -6.93 11.20
N LEU A 98 13.41 -6.80 12.46
CA LEU A 98 14.75 -7.13 12.94
C LEU A 98 14.87 -8.60 13.33
N GLU A 99 13.73 -9.27 13.54
CA GLU A 99 13.68 -10.68 13.89
C GLU A 99 13.20 -11.50 12.69
N LYS A 100 13.91 -12.60 12.43
CA LYS A 100 13.58 -13.50 11.32
C LYS A 100 12.16 -14.06 11.44
N GLU A 101 11.72 -14.32 12.63
CA GLU A 101 10.39 -14.88 12.92
C GLU A 101 9.28 -13.96 12.44
N ASP A 102 9.44 -12.66 12.62
CA ASP A 102 8.46 -11.68 12.17
C ASP A 102 8.37 -11.66 10.64
N LEU A 103 9.51 -11.73 9.96
CA LEU A 103 9.56 -11.77 8.51
C LEU A 103 8.88 -13.04 7.97
N LEU A 104 9.18 -14.19 8.58
CA LEU A 104 8.57 -15.45 8.18
C LEU A 104 7.06 -15.46 8.39
N GLU A 105 6.61 -14.94 9.51
CA GLU A 105 5.18 -14.84 9.81
C GLU A 105 4.48 -13.93 8.80
N PHE A 106 5.07 -12.77 8.52
CA PHE A 106 4.50 -11.83 7.55
C PHE A 106 4.45 -12.44 6.15
N SER A 107 5.45 -13.23 5.77
CA SER A 107 5.52 -13.85 4.44
C SER A 107 4.32 -14.76 4.15
N LYS A 108 3.67 -15.27 5.18
CA LYS A 108 2.48 -16.13 5.03
C LYS A 108 1.28 -15.39 4.45
N LEU A 109 1.27 -14.07 4.48
CA LEU A 109 0.18 -13.27 3.90
C LEU A 109 0.21 -13.26 2.37
N GLY A 110 1.34 -13.57 1.77
CA GLY A 110 1.47 -13.69 0.32
C GLY A 110 1.86 -12.41 -0.41
N THR A 111 2.27 -11.34 0.31
CA THR A 111 2.77 -10.13 -0.33
C THR A 111 4.16 -10.37 -0.92
N TYR A 112 4.53 -9.51 -1.88
CA TYR A 112 5.94 -9.39 -2.26
C TYR A 112 6.68 -8.66 -1.14
N LEU A 113 7.86 -9.16 -0.80
CA LEU A 113 8.67 -8.64 0.30
C LEU A 113 9.87 -7.90 -0.27
N GLU A 114 10.04 -6.65 0.15
CA GLU A 114 11.18 -5.85 -0.27
C GLU A 114 12.07 -5.42 0.91
#